data_c3811e96263427fe60cc6a18982c0bb3
#
_entry.id   c3811e96263427fe60cc6a18982c0bb3
#
_cell.length_a   1.000
_cell.length_b   1.000
_cell.length_c   1.000
_cell.angle_alpha   90.00
_cell.angle_beta   90.00
_cell.angle_gamma   90.00
#
_symmetry.space_group_name_H-M   'P 1'
#
loop_
_entity.id
_entity.type
_entity.pdbx_description
1 polymer ?
#
loop_
_entity_poly.entity_id
_entity_poly.type
_entity_poly.pdbx_seq_one_letter_code
_entity_poly.pdbx_strand_id
1 'polypeptide(L)'
;IKKKSLFLSRDSFGEKPLFFYYSKDGFFFGSEIKYIKSLCEKNFTLNKAQVKKNLFLGYKSLNKTTDTFYDKIFSLENGTNLTLDLKLNFKKEKYWQPKVKINKKMSLTDAVDGVRSLLLNSLKIRMRSDVPLAFCLSGGIDSGLLASIAKKKLNKKISTFSIIDRDPRYDESENIELINNDLGSDSNLINLNPNKYDFFDRLRNLTKYHDGPIATLSYYVHSFLMQNIAKKKIKVSISGTGADELFTGYYDHFLLHFHSLKKSKYLKKNINDWKKFILPTIRNPYLKNPFH
;
A
#
# COMPACT_ATOMS: atom_id res chain seq x y z
N ILE A 1 15.68 -13.67 26.70
CA ILE A 1 15.93 -12.89 27.94
C ILE A 1 17.40 -12.94 28.39
N LYS A 2 18.29 -13.68 27.68
CA LYS A 2 19.74 -13.73 28.02
C LYS A 2 20.42 -12.36 28.07
N LYS A 3 19.99 -11.37 27.27
CA LYS A 3 20.55 -10.01 27.25
C LYS A 3 19.84 -8.99 28.14
N LYS A 4 18.80 -9.39 28.90
CA LYS A 4 18.01 -8.49 29.75
C LYS A 4 17.56 -7.21 29.01
N SER A 5 17.19 -7.35 27.74
CA SER A 5 16.71 -6.25 26.89
C SER A 5 15.63 -6.74 25.94
N LEU A 6 14.72 -5.84 25.55
CA LEU A 6 13.73 -6.04 24.50
C LEU A 6 14.23 -5.37 23.23
N PHE A 7 14.13 -6.09 22.10
CA PHE A 7 14.47 -5.57 20.78
C PHE A 7 13.22 -5.64 19.89
N LEU A 8 12.82 -4.51 19.34
CA LEU A 8 11.76 -4.37 18.35
C LEU A 8 12.34 -3.87 17.05
N SER A 9 11.88 -4.40 15.94
CA SER A 9 12.29 -3.97 14.60
C SER A 9 11.06 -3.88 13.69
N ARG A 10 10.96 -2.80 12.94
CA ARG A 10 9.94 -2.64 11.91
C ARG A 10 10.60 -2.67 10.54
N ASP A 11 9.99 -3.38 9.59
CA ASP A 11 10.52 -3.56 8.24
C ASP A 11 10.75 -2.23 7.50
N SER A 12 11.56 -2.29 6.44
CA SER A 12 12.05 -1.13 5.69
C SER A 12 10.95 -0.20 5.18
N PHE A 13 9.82 -0.76 4.71
CA PHE A 13 8.70 0.01 4.17
C PHE A 13 7.54 0.17 5.14
N GLY A 14 7.61 -0.46 6.33
CA GLY A 14 6.53 -0.45 7.31
C GLY A 14 5.30 -1.24 6.85
N GLU A 15 5.52 -2.28 6.04
CA GLU A 15 4.44 -3.16 5.56
C GLU A 15 3.70 -3.84 6.72
N LYS A 16 4.43 -4.14 7.81
CA LYS A 16 3.84 -4.66 9.03
C LYS A 16 3.73 -3.54 10.06
N PRO A 17 2.53 -3.33 10.63
CA PRO A 17 2.36 -2.32 11.67
C PRO A 17 3.04 -2.75 12.96
N LEU A 18 3.59 -1.77 13.68
CA LEU A 18 4.16 -1.96 15.00
C LEU A 18 3.93 -0.68 15.81
N PHE A 19 3.13 -0.80 16.86
CA PHE A 19 2.77 0.28 17.76
C PHE A 19 3.34 0.03 19.14
N PHE A 20 3.57 1.10 19.91
CA PHE A 20 4.00 1.01 21.28
C PHE A 20 3.42 2.14 22.14
N TYR A 21 3.30 1.86 23.41
CA TYR A 21 2.95 2.78 24.50
C TYR A 21 3.93 2.56 25.62
N TYR A 22 4.36 3.63 26.29
CA TYR A 22 5.20 3.54 27.47
C TYR A 22 4.73 4.50 28.56
N SER A 23 4.85 4.07 29.81
CA SER A 23 4.53 4.83 31.00
C SER A 23 5.38 4.32 32.17
N LYS A 24 5.16 4.89 33.36
CA LYS A 24 5.77 4.37 34.60
C LYS A 24 5.37 2.91 34.89
N ASP A 25 4.23 2.47 34.39
CA ASP A 25 3.68 1.12 34.62
C ASP A 25 4.31 0.07 33.67
N GLY A 26 5.03 0.49 32.62
CA GLY A 26 5.68 -0.43 31.69
C GLY A 26 5.75 0.05 30.27
N PHE A 27 6.25 -0.84 29.42
CA PHE A 27 6.34 -0.68 27.98
C PHE A 27 5.49 -1.75 27.30
N PHE A 28 4.53 -1.32 26.50
CA PHE A 28 3.54 -2.16 25.83
C PHE A 28 3.67 -1.99 24.32
N PHE A 29 3.59 -3.07 23.55
CA PHE A 29 3.70 -3.04 22.10
C PHE A 29 2.81 -4.08 21.43
N GLY A 30 2.50 -3.87 20.16
CA GLY A 30 1.69 -4.78 19.39
C GLY A 30 1.53 -4.34 17.94
N SER A 31 1.06 -5.25 17.11
CA SER A 31 0.76 -4.97 15.71
C SER A 31 -0.52 -4.17 15.52
N GLU A 32 -1.37 -4.08 16.54
CA GLU A 32 -2.63 -3.34 16.51
C GLU A 32 -2.82 -2.58 17.83
N ILE A 33 -3.39 -1.39 17.73
CA ILE A 33 -3.60 -0.51 18.91
C ILE A 33 -4.53 -1.15 19.92
N LYS A 34 -5.55 -1.87 19.46
CA LYS A 34 -6.49 -2.58 20.35
C LYS A 34 -5.81 -3.60 21.27
N TYR A 35 -4.72 -4.23 20.85
CA TYR A 35 -3.94 -5.12 21.70
C TYR A 35 -3.27 -4.36 22.84
N ILE A 36 -2.70 -3.18 22.54
CA ILE A 36 -2.11 -2.31 23.57
C ILE A 36 -3.17 -1.87 24.57
N LYS A 37 -4.36 -1.47 24.09
CA LYS A 37 -5.49 -1.09 24.96
C LYS A 37 -5.90 -2.23 25.89
N SER A 38 -6.00 -3.43 25.36
CA SER A 38 -6.35 -4.62 26.13
C SER A 38 -5.29 -4.97 27.18
N LEU A 39 -4.00 -4.90 26.80
CA LEU A 39 -2.89 -5.21 27.72
C LEU A 39 -2.74 -4.18 28.84
N CYS A 40 -3.06 -2.92 28.57
CA CYS A 40 -2.95 -1.85 29.56
C CYS A 40 -4.18 -1.73 30.46
N GLU A 41 -5.32 -2.33 30.09
CA GLU A 41 -6.63 -2.16 30.73
C GLU A 41 -7.01 -0.68 30.92
N LYS A 42 -6.56 0.18 29.98
CA LYS A 42 -6.73 1.64 30.05
C LYS A 42 -7.55 2.16 28.86
N ASN A 43 -8.36 3.16 29.14
CA ASN A 43 -8.99 3.97 28.11
C ASN A 43 -8.02 5.07 27.67
N PHE A 44 -7.64 5.06 26.41
CA PHE A 44 -6.80 6.10 25.80
C PHE A 44 -7.67 7.20 25.22
N THR A 45 -7.30 8.45 25.48
CA THR A 45 -7.94 9.63 24.90
C THR A 45 -7.57 9.77 23.42
N LEU A 46 -8.47 10.39 22.67
CA LEU A 46 -8.21 10.69 21.25
C LEU A 46 -7.18 11.81 21.11
N ASN A 47 -6.22 11.62 20.24
CA ASN A 47 -5.28 12.66 19.83
C ASN A 47 -5.99 13.69 18.96
N LYS A 48 -6.49 14.75 19.58
CA LYS A 48 -7.26 15.81 18.91
C LYS A 48 -6.45 16.50 17.81
N ALA A 49 -5.14 16.61 17.94
CA ALA A 49 -4.28 17.21 16.92
C ALA A 49 -4.24 16.34 15.67
N GLN A 50 -4.10 15.01 15.83
CA GLN A 50 -4.12 14.09 14.69
C GLN A 50 -5.51 14.00 14.03
N VAL A 51 -6.60 14.06 14.82
CA VAL A 51 -7.96 14.16 14.29
C VAL A 51 -8.14 15.42 13.45
N LYS A 52 -7.72 16.60 13.97
CA LYS A 52 -7.77 17.85 13.21
C LYS A 52 -6.96 17.77 11.92
N LYS A 53 -5.72 17.28 11.97
CA LYS A 53 -4.90 17.08 10.76
C LYS A 53 -5.62 16.22 9.72
N ASN A 54 -6.26 15.12 10.16
CA ASN A 54 -6.98 14.23 9.25
C ASN A 54 -8.22 14.90 8.63
N LEU A 55 -8.96 15.71 9.38
CA LEU A 55 -10.10 16.44 8.87
C LEU A 55 -9.72 17.49 7.79
N PHE A 56 -8.57 18.15 7.95
CA PHE A 56 -8.11 19.17 6.97
C PHE A 56 -7.34 18.56 5.79
N LEU A 57 -6.52 17.55 6.00
CA LEU A 57 -5.58 17.02 5.01
C LEU A 57 -6.01 15.65 4.44
N GLY A 58 -7.08 15.05 4.99
CA GLY A 58 -7.51 13.72 4.62
C GLY A 58 -6.41 12.68 4.81
N TYR A 59 -6.33 11.73 3.89
CA TYR A 59 -5.33 10.66 3.92
C TYR A 59 -3.87 11.17 3.90
N LYS A 60 -3.63 12.38 3.38
CA LYS A 60 -2.30 13.00 3.35
C LYS A 60 -1.73 13.27 4.75
N SER A 61 -2.57 13.24 5.80
CA SER A 61 -2.13 13.36 7.19
C SER A 61 -1.63 12.06 7.80
N LEU A 62 -1.99 10.92 7.19
CA LEU A 62 -1.67 9.60 7.73
C LEU A 62 -0.20 9.26 7.51
N ASN A 63 0.39 8.57 8.49
CA ASN A 63 1.77 8.06 8.42
C ASN A 63 2.87 9.12 8.17
N LYS A 64 2.56 10.42 8.36
CA LYS A 64 3.57 11.50 8.23
C LYS A 64 4.45 11.61 9.48
N THR A 65 3.90 11.26 10.63
CA THR A 65 4.60 11.22 11.92
C THR A 65 4.37 9.87 12.58
N THR A 66 4.97 9.65 13.73
CA THR A 66 4.73 8.45 14.55
C THR A 66 3.43 8.52 15.36
N ASP A 67 2.74 9.67 15.34
CA ASP A 67 1.50 9.88 16.07
C ASP A 67 0.38 8.98 15.54
N THR A 68 -0.42 8.47 16.45
CA THR A 68 -1.65 7.75 16.13
C THR A 68 -2.89 8.60 16.48
N PHE A 69 -4.08 8.07 16.23
CA PHE A 69 -5.33 8.69 16.67
C PHE A 69 -5.58 8.61 18.18
N TYR A 70 -4.66 8.01 18.93
CA TYR A 70 -4.71 7.90 20.39
C TYR A 70 -3.50 8.54 21.03
N ASP A 71 -3.73 9.34 22.07
CA ASP A 71 -2.67 9.99 22.82
C ASP A 71 -1.70 8.97 23.40
N LYS A 72 -0.41 9.28 23.32
CA LYS A 72 0.70 8.48 23.87
C LYS A 72 0.89 7.08 23.25
N ILE A 73 0.08 6.69 22.28
CA ILE A 73 0.34 5.49 21.49
C ILE A 73 1.03 5.92 20.19
N PHE A 74 2.21 5.37 19.95
CA PHE A 74 3.06 5.73 18.82
C PHE A 74 3.23 4.55 17.88
N SER A 75 3.35 4.84 16.61
CA SER A 75 3.84 3.89 15.61
C SER A 75 5.37 3.89 15.63
N LEU A 76 6.01 2.73 15.58
CA LEU A 76 7.44 2.69 15.31
C LEU A 76 7.69 3.06 13.86
N GLU A 77 8.65 3.93 13.59
CA GLU A 77 8.99 4.29 12.21
C GLU A 77 9.44 3.08 11.39
N ASN A 78 9.14 3.09 10.09
CA ASN A 78 9.66 2.10 9.16
C ASN A 78 11.20 2.12 9.12
N GLY A 79 11.82 0.96 8.87
CA GLY A 79 13.28 0.82 8.84
C GLY A 79 13.97 1.18 10.16
N THR A 80 13.29 1.02 11.30
CA THR A 80 13.79 1.43 12.62
C THR A 80 13.81 0.27 13.60
N ASN A 81 14.90 0.16 14.32
CA ASN A 81 15.05 -0.69 15.50
C ASN A 81 14.79 0.13 16.77
N LEU A 82 14.17 -0.50 17.76
CA LEU A 82 14.03 0.02 19.12
C LEU A 82 14.58 -1.00 20.08
N THR A 83 15.54 -0.60 20.92
CA THR A 83 16.07 -1.41 22.00
C THR A 83 15.66 -0.80 23.33
N LEU A 84 15.11 -1.61 24.23
CA LEU A 84 14.66 -1.22 25.57
C LEU A 84 15.43 -2.00 26.61
N ASP A 85 15.96 -1.33 27.65
CA ASP A 85 16.60 -1.94 28.80
C ASP A 85 15.60 -2.25 29.94
N LEU A 86 16.08 -2.90 31.01
CA LEU A 86 15.25 -3.23 32.18
C LEU A 86 14.79 -2.01 32.97
N LYS A 87 15.40 -0.84 32.78
CA LYS A 87 15.01 0.42 33.44
C LYS A 87 14.00 1.21 32.59
N LEU A 88 13.47 0.59 31.55
CA LEU A 88 12.55 1.20 30.57
C LEU A 88 13.16 2.36 29.76
N ASN A 89 14.47 2.48 29.70
CA ASN A 89 15.13 3.39 28.76
C ASN A 89 15.15 2.76 27.39
N PHE A 90 14.73 3.49 26.36
CA PHE A 90 14.77 2.97 25.01
C PHE A 90 15.57 3.86 24.06
N LYS A 91 16.23 3.22 23.11
CA LYS A 91 16.96 3.85 22.01
C LYS A 91 16.33 3.43 20.69
N LYS A 92 16.12 4.40 19.79
CA LYS A 92 15.71 4.14 18.41
C LYS A 92 16.91 4.31 17.49
N GLU A 93 17.02 3.42 16.51
CA GLU A 93 18.08 3.45 15.51
C GLU A 93 17.48 3.17 14.13
N LYS A 94 17.58 4.13 13.21
CA LYS A 94 17.12 3.95 11.84
C LYS A 94 18.15 3.17 11.05
N TYR A 95 17.88 1.90 10.77
CA TYR A 95 18.79 1.02 10.06
C TYR A 95 18.64 1.10 8.55
N TRP A 96 17.50 1.60 8.07
CA TRP A 96 17.23 1.72 6.65
C TRP A 96 16.43 2.98 6.31
N GLN A 97 16.82 3.61 5.21
CA GLN A 97 16.03 4.65 4.54
C GLN A 97 16.31 4.60 3.03
N PRO A 98 15.33 4.96 2.17
CA PRO A 98 15.55 4.96 0.74
C PRO A 98 16.62 6.00 0.37
N LYS A 99 17.57 5.56 -0.48
CA LYS A 99 18.62 6.42 -1.02
C LYS A 99 18.46 6.48 -2.52
N VAL A 100 18.13 7.64 -3.05
CA VAL A 100 18.06 7.87 -4.49
C VAL A 100 19.46 8.25 -4.99
N LYS A 101 19.99 7.45 -5.91
CA LYS A 101 21.26 7.74 -6.62
C LYS A 101 20.96 7.78 -8.11
N ILE A 102 21.07 8.96 -8.72
CA ILE A 102 20.89 9.10 -10.15
C ILE A 102 22.14 8.58 -10.88
N ASN A 103 21.95 7.53 -11.68
CA ASN A 103 23.00 7.05 -12.58
C ASN A 103 22.75 7.57 -14.00
N LYS A 104 23.41 8.65 -14.36
CA LYS A 104 23.29 9.28 -15.70
C LYS A 104 23.88 8.45 -16.85
N LYS A 105 24.66 7.40 -16.54
CA LYS A 105 25.29 6.53 -17.53
C LYS A 105 24.52 5.24 -17.79
N MET A 106 23.45 5.00 -17.04
CA MET A 106 22.61 3.80 -17.21
C MET A 106 21.85 3.89 -18.53
N SER A 107 21.98 2.89 -19.38
CA SER A 107 21.15 2.77 -20.59
C SER A 107 19.73 2.32 -20.24
N LEU A 108 18.79 2.53 -21.17
CA LEU A 108 17.43 2.03 -21.01
C LEU A 108 17.40 0.50 -20.88
N THR A 109 18.21 -0.18 -21.65
CA THR A 109 18.31 -1.66 -21.62
C THR A 109 18.79 -2.14 -20.25
N ASP A 110 19.86 -1.54 -19.69
CA ASP A 110 20.36 -1.87 -18.37
C ASP A 110 19.29 -1.63 -17.29
N ALA A 111 18.54 -0.53 -17.41
CA ALA A 111 17.45 -0.23 -16.48
C ALA A 111 16.33 -1.27 -16.55
N VAL A 112 15.91 -1.66 -17.75
CA VAL A 112 14.86 -2.67 -17.97
C VAL A 112 15.29 -4.03 -17.42
N ASP A 113 16.51 -4.47 -17.70
CA ASP A 113 17.01 -5.76 -17.25
C ASP A 113 17.25 -5.78 -15.72
N GLY A 114 17.72 -4.66 -15.17
CA GLY A 114 17.84 -4.46 -13.74
C GLY A 114 16.50 -4.54 -13.02
N VAL A 115 15.48 -3.82 -13.49
CA VAL A 115 14.11 -3.85 -12.95
C VAL A 115 13.52 -5.26 -13.05
N ARG A 116 13.65 -5.91 -14.21
CA ARG A 116 13.18 -7.30 -14.41
C ARG A 116 13.78 -8.25 -13.38
N SER A 117 15.10 -8.20 -13.19
CA SER A 117 15.80 -9.04 -12.23
C SER A 117 15.34 -8.78 -10.80
N LEU A 118 15.22 -7.50 -10.41
CA LEU A 118 14.78 -7.11 -9.07
C LEU A 118 13.33 -7.52 -8.79
N LEU A 119 12.40 -7.35 -9.75
CA LEU A 119 11.01 -7.78 -9.62
C LEU A 119 10.90 -9.29 -9.47
N LEU A 120 11.61 -10.06 -10.28
CA LEU A 120 11.65 -11.52 -10.19
C LEU A 120 12.15 -11.98 -8.81
N ASN A 121 13.25 -11.40 -8.33
CA ASN A 121 13.79 -11.74 -7.01
C ASN A 121 12.85 -11.30 -5.88
N SER A 122 12.30 -10.10 -5.94
CA SER A 122 11.35 -9.58 -4.95
C SER A 122 10.13 -10.50 -4.82
N LEU A 123 9.52 -10.86 -5.95
CA LEU A 123 8.36 -11.74 -5.92
C LEU A 123 8.72 -13.14 -5.43
N LYS A 124 9.86 -13.70 -5.86
CA LYS A 124 10.36 -14.99 -5.38
C LYS A 124 10.50 -15.03 -3.86
N ILE A 125 11.00 -13.96 -3.26
CA ILE A 125 11.16 -13.83 -1.81
C ILE A 125 9.78 -13.71 -1.13
N ARG A 126 8.89 -12.87 -1.65
CA ARG A 126 7.55 -12.61 -1.08
C ARG A 126 6.60 -13.80 -1.21
N MET A 127 6.84 -14.68 -2.17
CA MET A 127 6.08 -15.92 -2.32
C MET A 127 6.55 -17.05 -1.40
N ARG A 128 7.58 -16.83 -0.57
CA ARG A 128 7.93 -17.77 0.50
C ARG A 128 6.88 -17.69 1.60
N SER A 129 6.00 -18.67 1.65
CA SER A 129 4.89 -18.69 2.61
C SER A 129 4.53 -20.11 2.96
N ASP A 130 4.26 -20.36 4.23
CA ASP A 130 3.76 -21.63 4.76
C ASP A 130 2.23 -21.73 4.63
N VAL A 131 1.59 -20.70 4.11
CA VAL A 131 0.14 -20.63 3.92
C VAL A 131 -0.21 -20.25 2.46
N PRO A 132 -1.41 -20.57 1.99
CA PRO A 132 -1.87 -20.18 0.67
C PRO A 132 -1.80 -18.68 0.46
N LEU A 133 -1.47 -18.27 -0.78
CA LEU A 133 -1.38 -16.88 -1.22
C LEU A 133 -2.51 -16.55 -2.20
N ALA A 134 -3.10 -15.37 -2.06
CA ALA A 134 -3.99 -14.77 -3.05
C ALA A 134 -3.27 -13.69 -3.86
N PHE A 135 -3.68 -13.51 -5.11
CA PHE A 135 -3.28 -12.36 -5.93
C PHE A 135 -4.48 -11.43 -6.10
N CYS A 136 -4.35 -10.18 -5.66
CA CYS A 136 -5.32 -9.15 -5.97
C CYS A 136 -5.08 -8.72 -7.42
N LEU A 137 -5.99 -9.09 -8.33
CA LEU A 137 -5.88 -8.80 -9.75
C LEU A 137 -6.89 -7.72 -10.12
N SER A 138 -6.39 -6.60 -10.59
CA SER A 138 -7.13 -5.63 -11.39
C SER A 138 -6.83 -5.88 -12.88
N GLY A 139 -7.54 -5.25 -13.77
CA GLY A 139 -7.21 -5.28 -15.20
C GLY A 139 -5.93 -4.50 -15.55
N GLY A 140 -5.26 -3.90 -14.56
CA GLY A 140 -4.06 -3.09 -14.73
C GLY A 140 -2.77 -3.89 -14.89
N ILE A 141 -1.75 -3.23 -15.46
CA ILE A 141 -0.43 -3.80 -15.77
C ILE A 141 0.27 -4.33 -14.51
N ASP A 142 0.25 -3.59 -13.41
CA ASP A 142 1.04 -3.89 -12.21
C ASP A 142 0.63 -5.21 -11.57
N SER A 143 -0.67 -5.40 -11.34
CA SER A 143 -1.20 -6.64 -10.78
C SER A 143 -1.07 -7.82 -11.73
N GLY A 144 -1.32 -7.59 -13.04
CA GLY A 144 -1.17 -8.58 -14.08
C GLY A 144 0.29 -9.05 -14.25
N LEU A 145 1.26 -8.12 -14.14
CA LEU A 145 2.68 -8.44 -14.19
C LEU A 145 3.11 -9.35 -13.04
N LEU A 146 2.70 -9.04 -11.81
CA LEU A 146 3.04 -9.89 -10.65
C LEU A 146 2.43 -11.28 -10.77
N ALA A 147 1.16 -11.38 -11.17
CA ALA A 147 0.50 -12.66 -11.41
C ALA A 147 1.19 -13.46 -12.53
N SER A 148 1.57 -12.79 -13.63
CA SER A 148 2.28 -13.39 -14.76
C SER A 148 3.66 -13.90 -14.37
N ILE A 149 4.43 -13.15 -13.58
CA ILE A 149 5.73 -13.59 -13.08
C ILE A 149 5.55 -14.83 -12.20
N ALA A 150 4.60 -14.82 -11.28
CA ALA A 150 4.33 -15.94 -10.40
C ALA A 150 4.00 -17.22 -11.19
N LYS A 151 3.13 -17.13 -12.18
CA LYS A 151 2.70 -18.24 -13.00
C LYS A 151 3.75 -18.67 -13.99
N LYS A 152 4.20 -17.76 -14.87
CA LYS A 152 5.01 -18.09 -16.07
C LYS A 152 6.50 -18.19 -15.78
N LYS A 153 7.03 -17.49 -14.77
CA LYS A 153 8.47 -17.50 -14.44
C LYS A 153 8.79 -18.31 -13.21
N LEU A 154 7.91 -18.30 -12.20
CA LEU A 154 8.12 -19.05 -10.97
C LEU A 154 7.33 -20.38 -10.92
N ASN A 155 6.57 -20.66 -11.96
CA ASN A 155 5.77 -21.90 -12.14
C ASN A 155 4.87 -22.22 -10.94
N LYS A 156 4.20 -21.19 -10.37
CA LYS A 156 3.32 -21.35 -9.22
C LYS A 156 1.86 -21.45 -9.63
N LYS A 157 1.08 -22.25 -8.91
CA LYS A 157 -0.38 -22.16 -8.97
C LYS A 157 -0.79 -20.86 -8.27
N ILE A 158 -1.69 -20.10 -8.91
CA ILE A 158 -2.15 -18.82 -8.41
C ILE A 158 -3.67 -18.81 -8.31
N SER A 159 -4.18 -18.24 -7.22
CA SER A 159 -5.59 -17.93 -7.02
C SER A 159 -5.73 -16.40 -7.07
N THR A 160 -6.51 -15.90 -8.01
CA THR A 160 -6.73 -14.47 -8.22
C THR A 160 -8.06 -14.04 -7.65
N PHE A 161 -8.10 -12.82 -7.15
CA PHE A 161 -9.29 -12.19 -6.59
C PHE A 161 -9.45 -10.82 -7.24
N SER A 162 -10.60 -10.57 -7.83
CA SER A 162 -10.90 -9.36 -8.59
C SER A 162 -12.24 -8.80 -8.21
N ILE A 163 -12.34 -7.48 -8.11
CA ILE A 163 -13.62 -6.77 -7.98
C ILE A 163 -14.12 -6.43 -9.38
N ILE A 164 -15.37 -6.77 -9.64
CA ILE A 164 -16.09 -6.35 -10.84
C ILE A 164 -17.02 -5.21 -10.47
N ASP A 165 -16.81 -4.07 -11.10
CA ASP A 165 -17.67 -2.89 -10.93
C ASP A 165 -18.82 -2.94 -11.95
N ARG A 166 -19.99 -2.48 -11.54
CA ARG A 166 -21.16 -2.36 -12.44
C ARG A 166 -21.14 -1.07 -13.27
N ASP A 167 -20.35 -0.10 -12.84
CA ASP A 167 -20.16 1.14 -13.59
C ASP A 167 -19.14 0.89 -14.70
N PRO A 168 -19.56 0.97 -15.98
CA PRO A 168 -18.67 0.68 -17.12
C PRO A 168 -17.45 1.60 -17.18
N ARG A 169 -17.46 2.72 -16.43
CA ARG A 169 -16.28 3.60 -16.34
C ARG A 169 -15.16 3.01 -15.49
N TYR A 170 -15.47 2.05 -14.62
CA TYR A 170 -14.54 1.40 -13.70
C TYR A 170 -14.50 -0.12 -13.88
N ASP A 171 -15.28 -0.63 -14.82
CA ASP A 171 -15.29 -2.05 -15.14
C ASP A 171 -14.02 -2.43 -15.91
N GLU A 172 -13.25 -3.34 -15.34
CA GLU A 172 -12.03 -3.90 -15.92
C GLU A 172 -12.20 -5.41 -16.18
N SER A 173 -13.44 -5.92 -16.20
CA SER A 173 -13.75 -7.34 -16.30
C SER A 173 -13.13 -8.01 -17.52
N GLU A 174 -13.18 -7.37 -18.69
CA GLU A 174 -12.59 -7.88 -19.92
C GLU A 174 -11.07 -8.15 -19.76
N ASN A 175 -10.32 -7.18 -19.25
CA ASN A 175 -8.90 -7.34 -19.01
C ASN A 175 -8.59 -8.41 -17.95
N ILE A 176 -9.42 -8.45 -16.90
CA ILE A 176 -9.29 -9.44 -15.83
C ILE A 176 -9.49 -10.86 -16.38
N GLU A 177 -10.50 -11.07 -17.23
CA GLU A 177 -10.78 -12.34 -17.86
C GLU A 177 -9.66 -12.76 -18.81
N LEU A 178 -9.18 -11.85 -19.65
CA LEU A 178 -8.06 -12.10 -20.54
C LEU A 178 -6.81 -12.56 -19.78
N ILE A 179 -6.47 -11.86 -18.70
CA ILE A 179 -5.32 -12.23 -17.87
C ILE A 179 -5.53 -13.58 -17.19
N ASN A 180 -6.69 -13.83 -16.61
CA ASN A 180 -6.99 -15.10 -15.95
C ASN A 180 -6.95 -16.29 -16.91
N ASN A 181 -7.47 -16.14 -18.12
CA ASN A 181 -7.46 -17.15 -19.17
C ASN A 181 -6.02 -17.44 -19.63
N ASP A 182 -5.22 -16.40 -19.90
CA ASP A 182 -3.80 -16.55 -20.29
C ASP A 182 -2.96 -17.23 -19.20
N LEU A 183 -3.30 -17.01 -17.94
CA LEU A 183 -2.56 -17.59 -16.80
C LEU A 183 -3.11 -18.95 -16.34
N GLY A 184 -4.31 -19.34 -16.75
CA GLY A 184 -5.00 -20.52 -16.22
C GLY A 184 -5.07 -20.46 -14.69
N SER A 185 -5.51 -19.32 -14.16
CA SER A 185 -5.59 -19.07 -12.72
C SER A 185 -6.92 -19.56 -12.12
N ASP A 186 -6.91 -19.87 -10.81
CA ASP A 186 -8.15 -20.03 -10.04
C ASP A 186 -8.74 -18.63 -9.78
N SER A 187 -9.70 -18.24 -10.63
CA SER A 187 -10.28 -16.90 -10.66
C SER A 187 -11.47 -16.78 -9.70
N ASN A 188 -11.44 -15.76 -8.84
CA ASN A 188 -12.50 -15.43 -7.90
C ASN A 188 -12.99 -13.99 -8.17
N LEU A 189 -14.10 -13.88 -8.88
CA LEU A 189 -14.72 -12.60 -9.24
C LEU A 189 -15.72 -12.18 -8.16
N ILE A 190 -15.65 -10.93 -7.71
CA ILE A 190 -16.44 -10.35 -6.64
C ILE A 190 -17.28 -9.21 -7.21
N ASN A 191 -18.57 -9.49 -7.41
CA ASN A 191 -19.52 -8.47 -7.82
C ASN A 191 -19.92 -7.63 -6.61
N LEU A 192 -19.64 -6.33 -6.66
CA LEU A 192 -20.08 -5.39 -5.65
C LEU A 192 -21.59 -5.11 -5.85
N ASN A 193 -22.36 -5.33 -4.80
CA ASN A 193 -23.75 -4.89 -4.75
C ASN A 193 -23.87 -3.81 -3.67
N PRO A 194 -23.88 -2.51 -4.03
CA PRO A 194 -23.93 -1.42 -3.07
C PRO A 194 -25.18 -1.45 -2.18
N ASN A 195 -26.30 -2.00 -2.69
CA ASN A 195 -27.56 -2.07 -1.98
C ASN A 195 -27.62 -3.19 -0.93
N LYS A 196 -26.64 -4.08 -0.89
CA LYS A 196 -26.62 -5.21 0.04
C LYS A 196 -26.07 -4.85 1.41
N TYR A 197 -25.35 -3.76 1.53
CA TYR A 197 -24.63 -3.39 2.74
C TYR A 197 -24.95 -1.96 3.14
N ASP A 198 -25.22 -1.73 4.44
CA ASP A 198 -25.25 -0.38 4.98
C ASP A 198 -23.83 0.22 4.93
N PHE A 199 -23.71 1.33 4.23
CA PHE A 199 -22.43 2.02 4.03
C PHE A 199 -21.84 2.49 5.37
N PHE A 200 -22.67 3.12 6.20
CA PHE A 200 -22.21 3.71 7.45
C PHE A 200 -21.85 2.64 8.50
N ASP A 201 -22.62 1.57 8.57
CA ASP A 201 -22.29 0.46 9.47
C ASP A 201 -21.00 -0.22 9.07
N ARG A 202 -20.78 -0.44 7.78
CA ARG A 202 -19.52 -0.99 7.32
C ARG A 202 -18.35 -0.04 7.57
N LEU A 203 -18.52 1.25 7.30
CA LEU A 203 -17.50 2.26 7.57
C LEU A 203 -17.13 2.33 9.06
N ARG A 204 -18.16 2.30 9.93
CA ARG A 204 -17.97 2.25 11.39
C ARG A 204 -17.17 1.00 11.82
N ASN A 205 -17.50 -0.15 11.26
CA ASN A 205 -16.80 -1.40 11.55
C ASN A 205 -15.35 -1.37 11.06
N LEU A 206 -15.08 -0.82 9.89
CA LEU A 206 -13.71 -0.63 9.38
C LEU A 206 -12.91 0.32 10.29
N THR A 207 -13.52 1.44 10.69
CA THR A 207 -12.88 2.39 11.63
C THR A 207 -12.53 1.73 12.96
N LYS A 208 -13.42 0.90 13.51
CA LYS A 208 -13.13 0.11 14.71
C LYS A 208 -12.02 -0.92 14.47
N TYR A 209 -12.05 -1.59 13.32
CA TYR A 209 -11.06 -2.61 12.98
C TYR A 209 -9.65 -2.04 12.84
N HIS A 210 -9.53 -0.87 12.21
CA HIS A 210 -8.24 -0.20 11.98
C HIS A 210 -7.79 0.71 13.12
N ASP A 211 -8.57 0.84 14.20
CA ASP A 211 -8.32 1.80 15.27
C ASP A 211 -8.17 3.25 14.78
N GLY A 212 -8.82 3.59 13.67
CA GLY A 212 -8.75 4.91 13.03
C GLY A 212 -9.53 4.97 11.71
N PRO A 213 -9.64 6.15 11.10
CA PRO A 213 -10.35 6.32 9.84
C PRO A 213 -9.64 5.57 8.71
N ILE A 214 -10.42 5.09 7.75
CA ILE A 214 -9.86 4.56 6.50
C ILE A 214 -9.29 5.71 5.65
N ALA A 215 -8.21 5.42 4.92
CA ALA A 215 -7.49 6.44 4.16
C ALA A 215 -8.34 7.03 3.02
N THR A 216 -9.00 6.18 2.23
CA THR A 216 -9.79 6.57 1.07
C THR A 216 -10.97 5.61 0.87
N LEU A 217 -11.93 5.98 0.00
CA LEU A 217 -13.02 5.09 -0.41
C LEU A 217 -12.50 3.81 -1.10
N SER A 218 -11.34 3.86 -1.72
CA SER A 218 -10.71 2.64 -2.27
C SER A 218 -10.46 1.59 -1.19
N TYR A 219 -10.09 1.98 0.03
CA TYR A 219 -9.97 1.04 1.15
C TYR A 219 -11.31 0.43 1.56
N TYR A 220 -12.41 1.20 1.47
CA TYR A 220 -13.76 0.66 1.68
C TYR A 220 -14.05 -0.46 0.66
N VAL A 221 -13.77 -0.22 -0.61
CA VAL A 221 -13.94 -1.19 -1.70
C VAL A 221 -13.02 -2.40 -1.50
N HIS A 222 -11.75 -2.17 -1.22
CA HIS A 222 -10.78 -3.24 -0.91
C HIS A 222 -11.20 -4.11 0.28
N SER A 223 -11.96 -3.60 1.23
CA SER A 223 -12.44 -4.39 2.35
C SER A 223 -13.34 -5.57 1.92
N PHE A 224 -14.07 -5.44 0.81
CA PHE A 224 -14.84 -6.56 0.25
C PHE A 224 -13.92 -7.61 -0.37
N LEU A 225 -12.87 -7.19 -1.04
CA LEU A 225 -11.85 -8.09 -1.58
C LEU A 225 -11.19 -8.90 -0.46
N MET A 226 -10.69 -8.22 0.57
CA MET A 226 -10.06 -8.86 1.73
C MET A 226 -11.02 -9.81 2.46
N GLN A 227 -12.28 -9.44 2.61
CA GLN A 227 -13.30 -10.31 3.21
C GLN A 227 -13.51 -11.61 2.40
N ASN A 228 -13.51 -11.54 1.07
CA ASN A 228 -13.67 -12.72 0.23
C ASN A 228 -12.42 -13.60 0.23
N ILE A 229 -11.22 -13.02 0.26
CA ILE A 229 -9.97 -13.75 0.46
C ILE A 229 -9.99 -14.49 1.81
N ALA A 230 -10.41 -13.82 2.88
CA ALA A 230 -10.50 -14.42 4.21
C ALA A 230 -11.52 -15.57 4.29
N LYS A 231 -12.67 -15.48 3.58
CA LYS A 231 -13.65 -16.59 3.48
C LYS A 231 -13.03 -17.87 2.87
N LYS A 232 -12.06 -17.74 1.98
CA LYS A 232 -11.27 -18.85 1.44
C LYS A 232 -10.16 -19.32 2.39
N LYS A 233 -10.11 -18.79 3.63
CA LYS A 233 -9.07 -19.07 4.66
C LYS A 233 -7.65 -18.69 4.22
N ILE A 234 -7.51 -17.80 3.24
CA ILE A 234 -6.24 -17.26 2.81
C ILE A 234 -5.92 -16.03 3.67
N LYS A 235 -4.69 -15.97 4.20
CA LYS A 235 -4.26 -14.91 5.12
C LYS A 235 -3.28 -13.92 4.52
N VAL A 236 -2.73 -14.22 3.35
CA VAL A 236 -1.70 -13.41 2.69
C VAL A 236 -2.14 -13.12 1.26
N SER A 237 -2.08 -11.87 0.86
CA SER A 237 -2.35 -11.45 -0.51
C SER A 237 -1.20 -10.63 -1.08
N ILE A 238 -0.98 -10.76 -2.38
CA ILE A 238 -0.02 -10.00 -3.18
C ILE A 238 -0.82 -9.07 -4.08
N SER A 239 -0.46 -7.79 -4.10
CA SER A 239 -1.11 -6.76 -4.93
C SER A 239 -0.07 -5.91 -5.67
N GLY A 240 -0.49 -5.23 -6.74
CA GLY A 240 0.31 -4.27 -7.48
C GLY A 240 0.50 -2.92 -6.77
N THR A 241 -0.10 -2.73 -5.59
CA THR A 241 -0.02 -1.46 -4.84
C THR A 241 1.42 -1.07 -4.56
N GLY A 242 1.78 0.19 -4.84
CA GLY A 242 3.13 0.71 -4.70
C GLY A 242 3.92 0.79 -6.01
N ALA A 243 3.41 0.24 -7.09
CA ALA A 243 4.07 0.30 -8.39
C ALA A 243 4.07 1.72 -8.97
N ASP A 244 2.95 2.44 -8.91
CA ASP A 244 2.85 3.83 -9.36
C ASP A 244 3.81 4.76 -8.61
N GLU A 245 4.06 4.49 -7.33
CA GLU A 245 5.01 5.25 -6.51
C GLU A 245 6.46 4.99 -6.89
N LEU A 246 6.76 3.82 -7.44
CA LEU A 246 8.11 3.44 -7.86
C LEU A 246 8.40 3.77 -9.33
N PHE A 247 7.43 3.52 -10.21
CA PHE A 247 7.65 3.55 -11.67
C PHE A 247 6.91 4.70 -12.36
N THR A 248 6.22 5.53 -11.59
CA THR A 248 5.22 6.50 -12.09
C THR A 248 3.99 5.81 -12.67
N GLY A 249 2.86 6.51 -12.76
CA GLY A 249 1.60 5.96 -13.26
C GLY A 249 0.46 6.94 -13.04
N TYR A 250 0.53 7.76 -11.98
CA TYR A 250 -0.48 8.77 -11.70
C TYR A 250 -0.44 9.92 -12.71
N TYR A 251 -1.59 10.47 -13.03
CA TYR A 251 -1.70 11.55 -14.02
C TYR A 251 -0.95 12.82 -13.63
N ASP A 252 -0.81 13.12 -12.34
CA ASP A 252 -0.04 14.26 -11.84
C ASP A 252 1.48 14.06 -12.02
N HIS A 253 1.97 12.84 -12.14
CA HIS A 253 3.38 12.58 -12.46
C HIS A 253 3.78 13.15 -13.82
N PHE A 254 2.87 13.15 -14.82
CA PHE A 254 3.13 13.80 -16.10
C PHE A 254 3.31 15.31 -15.95
N LEU A 255 2.49 15.96 -15.11
CA LEU A 255 2.58 17.40 -14.86
C LEU A 255 3.89 17.75 -14.15
N LEU A 256 4.32 16.94 -13.18
CA LEU A 256 5.62 17.08 -12.53
C LEU A 256 6.78 16.90 -13.53
N HIS A 257 6.65 15.94 -14.45
CA HIS A 257 7.64 15.73 -15.51
C HIS A 257 7.73 16.95 -16.43
N PHE A 258 6.61 17.54 -16.87
CA PHE A 258 6.62 18.76 -17.67
C PHE A 258 7.25 19.92 -16.94
N HIS A 259 7.01 20.04 -15.63
CA HIS A 259 7.69 21.05 -14.82
C HIS A 259 9.22 20.85 -14.85
N SER A 260 9.71 19.63 -14.75
CA SER A 260 11.15 19.34 -14.85
C SER A 260 11.74 19.66 -16.23
N LEU A 261 10.93 19.62 -17.27
CA LEU A 261 11.32 19.89 -18.66
C LEU A 261 11.16 21.37 -19.07
N LYS A 262 10.76 22.29 -18.22
CA LYS A 262 10.45 23.70 -18.58
C LYS A 262 11.51 24.37 -19.44
N LYS A 263 12.79 24.07 -19.25
CA LYS A 263 13.93 24.63 -20.01
C LYS A 263 14.46 23.65 -21.08
N SER A 264 13.77 22.55 -21.32
CA SER A 264 14.22 21.51 -22.26
C SER A 264 13.59 21.68 -23.63
N LYS A 265 14.38 21.43 -24.69
CA LYS A 265 13.88 21.34 -26.07
C LYS A 265 12.83 20.24 -26.26
N TYR A 266 12.74 19.30 -25.36
CA TYR A 266 11.80 18.17 -25.42
C TYR A 266 10.42 18.48 -24.87
N LEU A 267 10.21 19.60 -24.16
CA LEU A 267 8.93 19.93 -23.53
C LEU A 267 7.76 19.90 -24.53
N LYS A 268 7.90 20.60 -25.66
CA LYS A 268 6.84 20.70 -26.68
C LYS A 268 6.43 19.34 -27.23
N LYS A 269 7.41 18.48 -27.52
CA LYS A 269 7.16 17.12 -27.99
C LYS A 269 6.42 16.30 -26.92
N ASN A 270 6.89 16.30 -25.68
CA ASN A 270 6.29 15.55 -24.58
C ASN A 270 4.85 16.00 -24.31
N ILE A 271 4.55 17.30 -24.37
CA ILE A 271 3.18 17.81 -24.22
C ILE A 271 2.30 17.34 -25.36
N ASN A 272 2.79 17.34 -26.62
CA ASN A 272 2.02 16.87 -27.75
C ASN A 272 1.71 15.37 -27.65
N ASP A 273 2.69 14.56 -27.29
CA ASP A 273 2.50 13.11 -27.08
C ASP A 273 1.49 12.87 -25.94
N TRP A 274 1.60 13.59 -24.84
CA TRP A 274 0.65 13.52 -23.74
C TRP A 274 -0.77 13.92 -24.16
N LYS A 275 -0.93 15.01 -24.94
CA LYS A 275 -2.23 15.42 -25.46
C LYS A 275 -2.86 14.36 -26.35
N LYS A 276 -2.06 13.65 -27.11
CA LYS A 276 -2.52 12.61 -28.01
C LYS A 276 -2.91 11.32 -27.30
N PHE A 277 -2.10 10.86 -26.35
CA PHE A 277 -2.20 9.51 -25.79
C PHE A 277 -2.77 9.47 -24.36
N ILE A 278 -2.53 10.51 -23.56
CA ILE A 278 -2.88 10.50 -22.13
C ILE A 278 -4.09 11.38 -21.83
N LEU A 279 -4.13 12.61 -22.36
CA LEU A 279 -5.21 13.56 -22.10
C LEU A 279 -6.63 12.97 -22.34
N PRO A 280 -6.89 12.15 -23.38
CA PRO A 280 -8.20 11.54 -23.58
C PRO A 280 -8.63 10.60 -22.45
N THR A 281 -7.68 9.98 -21.73
CA THR A 281 -7.95 9.05 -20.63
C THR A 281 -8.18 9.74 -19.29
N ILE A 282 -7.80 11.03 -19.17
CA ILE A 282 -7.92 11.79 -17.91
C ILE A 282 -9.37 12.18 -17.67
N ARG A 283 -9.94 11.71 -16.55
CA ARG A 283 -11.29 12.05 -16.12
C ARG A 283 -11.35 13.32 -15.27
N ASN A 284 -10.34 13.53 -14.43
CA ASN A 284 -10.29 14.71 -13.55
C ASN A 284 -9.94 15.98 -14.35
N PRO A 285 -10.84 16.99 -14.45
CA PRO A 285 -10.63 18.21 -15.24
C PRO A 285 -9.41 19.01 -14.78
N TYR A 286 -9.06 18.99 -13.50
CA TYR A 286 -7.88 19.69 -12.97
C TYR A 286 -6.56 19.15 -13.53
N LEU A 287 -6.51 17.86 -13.89
CA LEU A 287 -5.32 17.23 -14.43
C LEU A 287 -5.22 17.32 -15.97
N LYS A 288 -6.19 17.97 -16.62
CA LYS A 288 -6.19 18.17 -18.07
C LYS A 288 -5.38 19.39 -18.54
N ASN A 289 -4.93 20.23 -17.63
CA ASN A 289 -4.08 21.38 -17.94
C ASN A 289 -2.60 21.01 -17.69
N PRO A 290 -1.74 20.95 -18.72
CA PRO A 290 -0.34 20.56 -18.56
C PRO A 290 0.52 21.61 -17.81
N PHE A 291 -0.05 22.77 -17.51
CA PHE A 291 0.62 23.88 -16.81
C PHE A 291 -0.01 24.22 -15.46
N HIS A 292 -0.82 23.32 -14.94
CA HIS A 292 -1.51 23.53 -13.65
C HIS A 292 -0.58 23.42 -12.45
#